data_61204b9f898151183eab812a1b1c41d4
#
_entry.id   61204b9f898151183eab812a1b1c41d4
#
_cell.length_a   1.000
_cell.length_b   1.000
_cell.length_c   1.000
_cell.angle_alpha   90.00
_cell.angle_beta   90.00
_cell.angle_gamma   90.00
#
_symmetry.space_group_name_H-M   'P 1'
#
loop_
_entity.id
_entity.type
_entity.pdbx_description
1 polymer ?
#
loop_
_entity_poly.entity_id
_entity_poly.type
_entity_poly.pdbx_seq_one_letter_code
_entity_poly.pdbx_strand_id
1 'polypeptide(L)'
;MRHFFTILCAVVLAWPAVLYAVVGDEATHESDHHEDVLELPEVHVHGLTLNKDQQLGPVAKSTPWPGIPASLNGQEIDDWMKARLLVSKHAKVTVVVLEPCKHRELTTSGVTALGKWTFDPQMKGDDPVDGELTVRIHFRTR
;
A
#
# COMPACT_ATOMS: atom_id res chain seq x y z
N MET A 1 60.71 -33.12 17.06
CA MET A 1 61.70 -32.64 16.09
C MET A 1 61.17 -31.33 15.59
N ARG A 2 61.64 -30.19 16.14
CA ARG A 2 62.74 -29.34 15.62
C ARG A 2 62.28 -28.72 14.29
N HIS A 3 62.24 -27.40 14.02
CA HIS A 3 62.92 -26.18 14.51
C HIS A 3 62.04 -24.99 14.11
N PHE A 4 61.82 -23.98 14.93
CA PHE A 4 62.54 -22.71 15.01
C PHE A 4 62.84 -22.05 13.67
N PHE A 5 62.28 -20.87 13.38
CA PHE A 5 63.07 -19.68 13.14
C PHE A 5 62.21 -18.40 13.21
N THR A 6 62.57 -17.60 14.15
CA THR A 6 62.25 -16.21 14.36
C THR A 6 63.09 -15.36 13.39
N ILE A 7 62.55 -14.35 12.74
CA ILE A 7 63.29 -13.14 12.39
C ILE A 7 62.34 -11.94 12.44
N LEU A 8 62.70 -11.10 13.35
CA LEU A 8 62.31 -9.74 13.61
C LEU A 8 62.99 -8.82 12.57
N CYS A 9 62.30 -7.88 11.97
CA CYS A 9 62.92 -6.66 11.48
C CYS A 9 61.93 -5.50 11.45
N ALA A 10 62.12 -4.62 12.41
CA ALA A 10 61.54 -3.30 12.46
C ALA A 10 62.30 -2.38 11.50
N VAL A 11 61.59 -1.63 10.69
CA VAL A 11 62.12 -0.40 10.10
C VAL A 11 61.09 0.70 10.22
N VAL A 12 61.42 1.61 11.10
CA VAL A 12 60.79 2.93 11.24
C VAL A 12 61.46 3.86 10.24
N LEU A 13 60.73 4.53 9.40
CA LEU A 13 61.14 5.78 8.77
C LEU A 13 59.94 6.63 8.34
N ALA A 14 59.66 7.59 9.16
CA ALA A 14 59.62 9.04 8.86
C ALA A 14 58.76 9.54 7.68
N TRP A 15 57.81 10.34 8.10
CA TRP A 15 57.00 11.30 7.33
C TRP A 15 57.79 12.25 6.42
N PRO A 16 57.16 12.82 5.39
CA PRO A 16 56.65 14.18 5.59
C PRO A 16 55.20 14.41 5.14
N ALA A 17 54.55 15.30 5.87
CA ALA A 17 53.30 15.93 5.57
C ALA A 17 53.37 16.71 4.26
N VAL A 18 52.52 16.36 3.31
CA VAL A 18 52.20 17.24 2.20
C VAL A 18 50.73 17.63 2.36
N LEU A 19 50.60 18.87 2.77
CA LEU A 19 49.37 19.61 2.81
C LEU A 19 48.92 19.84 1.35
N TYR A 20 47.98 19.07 0.84
CA TYR A 20 47.24 19.40 -0.35
C TYR A 20 45.84 19.85 0.06
N ALA A 21 45.70 21.15 0.10
CA ALA A 21 44.40 21.78 -0.03
C ALA A 21 43.92 21.57 -1.48
N VAL A 22 43.04 20.62 -1.68
CA VAL A 22 42.24 20.57 -2.89
C VAL A 22 40.88 21.15 -2.53
N VAL A 23 40.71 22.36 -3.01
CA VAL A 23 39.46 23.08 -3.15
C VAL A 23 38.38 22.18 -3.75
N GLY A 24 37.21 22.29 -3.17
CA GLY A 24 36.01 21.55 -3.45
C GLY A 24 35.66 21.37 -4.91
N ASP A 25 35.22 20.20 -5.17
CA ASP A 25 34.17 19.99 -6.14
C ASP A 25 33.08 19.16 -5.39
N GLU A 26 32.16 19.88 -4.79
CA GLU A 26 30.91 19.33 -4.34
C GLU A 26 30.13 18.88 -5.60
N ALA A 27 30.48 17.71 -6.09
CA ALA A 27 29.54 16.95 -6.87
C ALA A 27 28.43 16.55 -5.90
N THR A 28 27.43 17.40 -5.77
CA THR A 28 26.12 17.04 -5.30
C THR A 28 25.66 15.89 -6.19
N HIS A 29 25.91 14.67 -5.74
CA HIS A 29 25.24 13.50 -6.24
C HIS A 29 23.80 13.64 -5.75
N GLU A 30 23.02 14.38 -6.53
CA GLU A 30 21.59 14.37 -6.49
C GLU A 30 21.19 12.93 -6.80
N SER A 31 21.09 12.14 -5.72
CA SER A 31 20.44 10.86 -5.77
C SER A 31 18.99 11.18 -6.10
N ASP A 32 18.70 11.07 -7.38
CA ASP A 32 17.36 11.00 -7.90
C ASP A 32 16.71 9.75 -7.31
N HIS A 33 16.30 9.87 -6.05
CA HIS A 33 15.32 9.00 -5.47
C HIS A 33 14.04 9.29 -6.24
N HIS A 34 13.87 8.61 -7.35
CA HIS A 34 12.55 8.26 -7.81
C HIS A 34 11.89 7.47 -6.67
N GLU A 35 11.33 8.22 -5.71
CA GLU A 35 10.24 7.69 -4.94
C GLU A 35 9.18 7.28 -5.97
N ASP A 36 9.14 5.99 -6.25
CA ASP A 36 7.95 5.37 -6.82
C ASP A 36 6.81 5.65 -5.84
N VAL A 37 6.21 6.83 -6.02
CA VAL A 37 4.97 7.17 -5.34
C VAL A 37 3.95 6.20 -5.88
N LEU A 38 3.78 5.07 -5.17
CA LEU A 38 2.66 4.17 -5.35
C LEU A 38 1.39 5.02 -5.17
N GLU A 39 0.84 5.47 -6.28
CA GLU A 39 -0.45 6.13 -6.29
C GLU A 39 -1.46 5.11 -5.76
N LEU A 40 -1.91 5.35 -4.52
CA LEU A 40 -2.90 4.50 -3.88
C LEU A 40 -4.16 4.47 -4.75
N PRO A 41 -4.78 3.30 -4.95
CA PRO A 41 -6.00 3.20 -5.74
C PRO A 41 -7.08 4.13 -5.18
N GLU A 42 -7.64 4.96 -6.04
CA GLU A 42 -8.69 5.90 -5.68
C GLU A 42 -10.00 5.13 -5.45
N VAL A 43 -10.48 5.10 -4.22
CA VAL A 43 -11.79 4.54 -3.88
C VAL A 43 -12.83 5.64 -3.97
N HIS A 44 -13.57 5.66 -5.05
CA HIS A 44 -14.78 6.46 -5.12
C HIS A 44 -15.91 5.76 -4.37
N VAL A 45 -16.11 6.16 -3.13
CA VAL A 45 -17.34 5.84 -2.40
C VAL A 45 -18.38 6.88 -2.84
N HIS A 46 -19.32 6.49 -3.68
CA HIS A 46 -20.48 7.33 -3.92
C HIS A 46 -21.31 7.39 -2.63
N GLY A 47 -20.96 8.35 -1.77
CA GLY A 47 -21.75 8.69 -0.60
C GLY A 47 -23.09 9.27 -1.03
N LEU A 48 -24.16 8.64 -0.58
CA LEU A 48 -25.48 9.19 -0.66
C LEU A 48 -25.52 10.55 0.05
N THR A 49 -26.04 11.57 -0.63
CA THR A 49 -26.32 12.88 -0.04
C THR A 49 -27.32 12.68 1.10
N LEU A 50 -26.88 12.98 2.32
CA LEU A 50 -27.66 12.83 3.53
C LEU A 50 -28.79 13.86 3.58
N ASN A 51 -30.01 13.43 3.32
CA ASN A 51 -31.19 14.12 3.86
C ASN A 51 -31.36 13.69 5.32
N LYS A 52 -31.66 14.62 6.21
CA LYS A 52 -31.71 14.47 7.67
C LYS A 52 -32.67 13.38 8.18
N ASP A 53 -33.51 12.84 7.29
CA ASP A 53 -34.46 11.75 7.54
C ASP A 53 -34.10 10.43 6.81
N GLN A 54 -32.98 10.38 6.11
CA GLN A 54 -32.52 9.16 5.44
C GLN A 54 -31.66 8.35 6.41
N GLN A 55 -32.00 7.06 6.50
CA GLN A 55 -31.21 6.06 7.19
C GLN A 55 -29.74 6.16 6.76
N LEU A 56 -28.87 6.45 7.73
CA LEU A 56 -27.43 6.41 7.52
C LEU A 56 -27.07 4.98 7.12
N GLY A 57 -26.56 4.79 5.90
CA GLY A 57 -26.01 3.50 5.48
C GLY A 57 -24.87 3.04 6.40
N PRO A 58 -24.34 1.83 6.18
CA PRO A 58 -23.20 1.33 6.95
C PRO A 58 -22.04 2.32 6.92
N VAL A 59 -21.42 2.58 8.08
CA VAL A 59 -20.28 3.51 8.21
C VAL A 59 -18.97 2.71 8.26
N ALA A 60 -18.04 2.98 7.35
CA ALA A 60 -16.75 2.32 7.31
C ALA A 60 -15.86 2.76 8.49
N LYS A 61 -15.30 1.78 9.24
CA LYS A 61 -14.34 1.98 10.33
C LYS A 61 -12.91 1.74 9.89
N SER A 62 -12.68 0.67 9.13
CA SER A 62 -11.37 0.29 8.63
C SER A 62 -11.50 -0.23 7.22
N THR A 63 -10.67 0.29 6.33
CA THR A 63 -10.71 0.00 4.90
C THR A 63 -9.31 -0.29 4.37
N PRO A 64 -8.71 -1.46 4.74
CA PRO A 64 -7.40 -1.82 4.22
C PRO A 64 -7.42 -1.92 2.70
N TRP A 65 -6.40 -1.32 2.07
CA TRP A 65 -6.29 -1.26 0.62
C TRP A 65 -5.87 -2.60 0.01
N PRO A 66 -6.38 -2.96 -1.18
CA PRO A 66 -5.88 -4.10 -1.94
C PRO A 66 -4.49 -3.79 -2.51
N GLY A 67 -3.56 -4.73 -2.37
CA GLY A 67 -2.26 -4.65 -3.03
C GLY A 67 -2.30 -5.17 -4.46
N ILE A 68 -1.34 -4.73 -5.28
CA ILE A 68 -1.11 -5.32 -6.60
C ILE A 68 -0.34 -6.64 -6.40
N PRO A 69 -0.85 -7.78 -6.92
CA PRO A 69 -0.17 -9.05 -6.82
C PRO A 69 1.21 -9.06 -7.49
N ALA A 70 2.18 -9.75 -6.90
CA ALA A 70 3.55 -9.82 -7.43
C ALA A 70 3.63 -10.37 -8.86
N SER A 71 2.65 -11.18 -9.28
CA SER A 71 2.54 -11.68 -10.65
C SER A 71 2.34 -10.60 -11.70
N LEU A 72 1.91 -9.41 -11.29
CA LEU A 72 1.65 -8.26 -12.14
C LEU A 72 2.69 -7.15 -11.98
N ASN A 73 3.76 -7.38 -11.22
CA ASN A 73 4.83 -6.41 -11.04
C ASN A 73 5.50 -6.07 -12.38
N GLY A 74 5.74 -4.78 -12.61
CA GLY A 74 6.35 -4.29 -13.85
C GLY A 74 5.40 -4.20 -15.04
N GLN A 75 4.12 -4.49 -14.87
CA GLN A 75 3.09 -4.27 -15.88
C GLN A 75 2.42 -2.92 -15.68
N GLU A 76 2.11 -2.25 -16.77
CA GLU A 76 1.23 -1.07 -16.73
C GLU A 76 -0.20 -1.54 -16.50
N ILE A 77 -0.77 -1.12 -15.38
CA ILE A 77 -2.12 -1.50 -14.96
C ILE A 77 -2.98 -0.23 -14.93
N ASP A 78 -4.11 -0.30 -15.58
CA ASP A 78 -5.22 0.63 -15.47
C ASP A 78 -6.51 -0.20 -15.56
N ASP A 79 -6.99 -0.65 -14.39
CA ASP A 79 -8.08 -1.59 -14.29
C ASP A 79 -8.93 -1.29 -13.05
N TRP A 80 -10.18 -1.67 -13.05
CA TRP A 80 -11.08 -1.39 -11.94
C TRP A 80 -12.09 -2.52 -11.74
N MET A 81 -12.57 -2.62 -10.51
CA MET A 81 -13.66 -3.51 -10.16
C MET A 81 -14.78 -2.75 -9.45
N LYS A 82 -15.99 -3.28 -9.55
CA LYS A 82 -17.14 -2.80 -8.80
C LYS A 82 -17.71 -3.93 -7.96
N ALA A 83 -17.93 -3.65 -6.69
CA ALA A 83 -18.46 -4.62 -5.76
C ALA A 83 -19.58 -4.01 -4.91
N ARG A 84 -20.53 -4.83 -4.52
CA ARG A 84 -21.52 -4.53 -3.51
C ARG A 84 -21.12 -5.20 -2.21
N LEU A 85 -21.14 -4.44 -1.13
CA LEU A 85 -20.90 -4.91 0.21
C LEU A 85 -22.25 -4.98 0.93
N LEU A 86 -22.59 -6.15 1.41
CA LEU A 86 -23.74 -6.37 2.28
C LEU A 86 -23.23 -6.38 3.71
N VAL A 87 -23.68 -5.43 4.51
CA VAL A 87 -23.28 -5.30 5.92
C VAL A 87 -24.48 -5.69 6.77
N SER A 88 -24.36 -6.81 7.49
CA SER A 88 -25.42 -7.25 8.37
C SER A 88 -25.53 -6.36 9.62
N LYS A 89 -26.66 -6.42 10.30
CA LYS A 89 -26.89 -5.78 11.60
C LYS A 89 -25.85 -6.16 12.67
N HIS A 90 -25.12 -7.26 12.48
CA HIS A 90 -24.00 -7.71 13.33
C HIS A 90 -22.64 -7.29 12.78
N ALA A 91 -22.58 -6.30 11.88
CA ALA A 91 -21.36 -5.79 11.25
C ALA A 91 -20.59 -6.82 10.39
N LYS A 92 -21.20 -7.96 10.03
CA LYS A 92 -20.58 -8.94 9.13
C LYS A 92 -20.68 -8.48 7.69
N VAL A 93 -19.54 -8.46 6.98
CA VAL A 93 -19.46 -8.05 5.58
C VAL A 93 -19.51 -9.25 4.65
N THR A 94 -20.34 -9.16 3.61
CA THR A 94 -20.37 -10.09 2.48
C THR A 94 -20.08 -9.30 1.21
N VAL A 95 -19.10 -9.75 0.42
CA VAL A 95 -18.66 -9.09 -0.82
C VAL A 95 -19.33 -9.77 -2.01
N VAL A 96 -20.02 -8.99 -2.85
CA VAL A 96 -20.60 -9.43 -4.12
C VAL A 96 -19.93 -8.66 -5.25
N VAL A 97 -19.18 -9.32 -6.09
CA VAL A 97 -18.53 -8.70 -7.26
C VAL A 97 -19.61 -8.44 -8.32
N LEU A 98 -19.77 -7.18 -8.71
CA LEU A 98 -20.69 -6.75 -9.78
C LEU A 98 -20.00 -6.70 -11.12
N GLU A 99 -18.79 -6.13 -11.15
CA GLU A 99 -17.96 -6.00 -12.33
C GLU A 99 -16.52 -6.37 -11.93
N PRO A 100 -15.98 -7.49 -12.44
CA PRO A 100 -14.60 -7.91 -12.11
C PRO A 100 -13.58 -7.10 -12.92
N CYS A 101 -12.32 -7.05 -12.45
CA CYS A 101 -11.19 -6.57 -13.23
C CYS A 101 -10.95 -7.45 -14.46
N LYS A 102 -10.26 -6.90 -15.46
CA LYS A 102 -9.72 -7.68 -16.61
C LYS A 102 -8.71 -8.73 -16.12
N HIS A 103 -7.89 -8.35 -15.12
CA HIS A 103 -6.96 -9.26 -14.46
C HIS A 103 -7.64 -9.93 -13.27
N ARG A 104 -7.77 -11.24 -13.33
CA ARG A 104 -8.42 -12.04 -12.28
C ARG A 104 -7.73 -11.89 -10.91
N GLU A 105 -6.41 -11.75 -10.92
CA GLU A 105 -5.58 -11.59 -9.73
C GLU A 105 -5.92 -10.30 -8.97
N LEU A 106 -6.20 -9.20 -9.68
CA LEU A 106 -6.65 -7.93 -9.09
C LEU A 106 -8.04 -8.08 -8.47
N THR A 107 -8.95 -8.79 -9.15
CA THR A 107 -10.26 -9.09 -8.56
C THR A 107 -10.12 -9.86 -7.26
N THR A 108 -9.25 -10.89 -7.22
CA THR A 108 -8.99 -11.68 -6.02
C THR A 108 -8.41 -10.83 -4.89
N SER A 109 -7.44 -9.96 -5.21
CA SER A 109 -6.85 -9.02 -4.26
C SER A 109 -7.90 -8.05 -3.71
N GLY A 110 -8.72 -7.46 -4.58
CA GLY A 110 -9.80 -6.56 -4.21
C GLY A 110 -10.83 -7.23 -3.28
N VAL A 111 -11.32 -8.42 -3.62
CA VAL A 111 -12.27 -9.17 -2.79
C VAL A 111 -11.67 -9.50 -1.42
N THR A 112 -10.39 -9.90 -1.39
CA THR A 112 -9.69 -10.20 -0.13
C THR A 112 -9.57 -8.97 0.75
N ALA A 113 -9.26 -7.81 0.18
CA ALA A 113 -9.19 -6.55 0.92
C ALA A 113 -10.57 -6.11 1.42
N LEU A 114 -11.58 -6.11 0.55
CA LEU A 114 -12.96 -5.75 0.92
C LEU A 114 -13.52 -6.65 2.02
N GLY A 115 -13.17 -7.93 2.04
CA GLY A 115 -13.58 -8.85 3.10
C GLY A 115 -12.96 -8.55 4.47
N LYS A 116 -11.91 -7.73 4.51
CA LYS A 116 -11.27 -7.25 5.75
C LYS A 116 -11.79 -5.88 6.20
N TRP A 117 -12.64 -5.24 5.40
CA TRP A 117 -13.24 -3.98 5.79
C TRP A 117 -14.17 -4.19 6.97
N THR A 118 -14.19 -3.22 7.87
CA THR A 118 -15.07 -3.23 9.03
C THR A 118 -15.99 -2.03 9.00
N PHE A 119 -17.23 -2.23 9.44
CA PHE A 119 -18.26 -1.22 9.41
C PHE A 119 -19.02 -1.17 10.72
N ASP A 120 -19.59 -0.02 11.03
CA ASP A 120 -20.77 0.06 11.88
C ASP A 120 -22.00 -0.26 11.01
N PRO A 121 -22.95 -1.05 11.52
CA PRO A 121 -24.15 -1.39 10.78
C PRO A 121 -25.02 -0.16 10.51
N GLN A 122 -25.86 -0.25 9.52
CA GLN A 122 -26.89 0.76 9.28
C GLN A 122 -27.81 0.84 10.49
N MET A 123 -28.18 2.05 10.90
CA MET A 123 -29.11 2.28 12.00
C MET A 123 -30.46 2.76 11.47
N LYS A 124 -31.53 2.24 12.06
CA LYS A 124 -32.89 2.74 11.87
C LYS A 124 -33.43 3.17 13.25
N GLY A 125 -33.32 4.46 13.54
CA GLY A 125 -33.43 4.93 14.93
C GLY A 125 -32.28 4.34 15.76
N ASP A 126 -32.64 3.65 16.84
CA ASP A 126 -31.66 3.00 17.73
C ASP A 126 -31.40 1.52 17.36
N ASP A 127 -32.10 0.99 16.36
CA ASP A 127 -32.00 -0.42 15.97
C ASP A 127 -30.97 -0.62 14.85
N PRO A 128 -29.98 -1.52 14.99
CA PRO A 128 -29.10 -1.91 13.90
C PRO A 128 -29.86 -2.79 12.90
N VAL A 129 -29.74 -2.43 11.62
CA VAL A 129 -30.36 -3.14 10.51
C VAL A 129 -29.33 -3.53 9.46
N ASP A 130 -29.70 -4.46 8.59
CA ASP A 130 -28.88 -4.82 7.44
C ASP A 130 -28.81 -3.64 6.47
N GLY A 131 -27.64 -3.39 5.90
CA GLY A 131 -27.42 -2.33 4.93
C GLY A 131 -26.53 -2.78 3.79
N GLU A 132 -26.49 -1.99 2.74
CA GLU A 132 -25.61 -2.24 1.60
C GLU A 132 -24.92 -0.97 1.13
N LEU A 133 -23.75 -1.14 0.52
CA LEU A 133 -23.07 -0.07 -0.20
C LEU A 133 -22.35 -0.63 -1.42
N THR A 134 -22.21 0.21 -2.44
CA THR A 134 -21.46 -0.15 -3.64
C THR A 134 -20.14 0.60 -3.64
N VAL A 135 -19.05 -0.12 -3.90
CA VAL A 135 -17.69 0.43 -3.97
C VAL A 135 -17.10 0.16 -5.35
N ARG A 136 -16.26 1.09 -5.80
CA ARG A 136 -15.41 0.92 -6.98
C ARG A 136 -13.96 1.01 -6.52
N ILE A 137 -13.14 0.03 -6.91
CA ILE A 137 -11.71 0.04 -6.67
C ILE A 137 -11.02 0.20 -8.02
N HIS A 138 -10.13 1.18 -8.11
CA HIS A 138 -9.31 1.41 -9.28
C HIS A 138 -7.87 0.99 -8.96
N PHE A 139 -7.31 0.10 -9.76
CA PHE A 139 -5.92 -0.33 -9.68
C PHE A 139 -5.13 0.37 -10.77
N ARG A 140 -4.15 1.14 -10.39
CA ARG A 140 -3.29 1.87 -11.33
C ARG A 140 -1.83 1.72 -10.92
N THR A 141 -0.97 1.43 -11.89
CA THR A 141 0.49 1.57 -11.78
C THR A 141 0.95 2.67 -12.72
N ARG A 142 2.02 3.32 -12.34
CA ARG A 142 2.74 4.25 -13.22
C ARG A 142 3.93 3.56 -13.85
#